data_bd3828b51459de2e2e6406a86b605e43
#
_entry.id   bd3828b51459de2e2e6406a86b605e43
#
_cell.length_a   1.000
_cell.length_b   1.000
_cell.length_c   1.000
_cell.angle_alpha   90.00
_cell.angle_beta   90.00
_cell.angle_gamma   90.00
#
_symmetry.space_group_name_H-M   'P 1'
#
loop_
_entity.id
_entity.type
_entity.pdbx_description
1 polymer ?
#
loop_
_entity_poly.entity_id
_entity_poly.type
_entity_poly.pdbx_seq_one_letter_code
_entity_poly.pdbx_strand_id
1 'polypeptide(L)'
;MKIEGLHVAIVYPVLGLGGLDVVIRDTGKLFASMGIHVHYYTIEWREAEWQLPAPTHCSLTLLPDGAELWNQQAVDFVLQELRLRQISVLIIPNYFPGPYLDLLRSSGVKLVFWSHGMPLWEYHDSIEARRFVVKKKLSRHLEWIFLRVPFKLWTGAYRRSWEDYYRRVIEGMDLYLTLCPAYARELAEQLCLPPEQASKVVPLINTLQIEPQPTLEKEKLIVFVGRLNYADKRVDRVIDIWARAHKALPDWRVEIYGAGPDEQRVKAYLEQKGLPRIRFCGYTAEPSEVYRRASVLLLTSTHEGWPMVLIEAQNHGVVPMAFACSSGVRTILGEDNRAGVLIRPFSLSQYARQLVKLCRDTDYRAKLQQGCLSKRLEYSPERSREAWEEIFQRL
;
A
#
# COMPACT_ATOMS: atom_id res chain seq x y z
N MET A 1 -28.16 -3.18 -2.69
CA MET A 1 -28.51 -2.68 -1.34
C MET A 1 -28.79 -1.17 -1.42
N LYS A 2 -29.77 -0.62 -0.66
CA LYS A 2 -29.94 0.85 -0.59
C LYS A 2 -28.77 1.44 0.18
N ILE A 3 -28.10 2.46 -0.38
CA ILE A 3 -26.84 2.99 0.16
C ILE A 3 -27.10 4.04 1.24
N GLU A 4 -28.03 4.96 1.02
CA GLU A 4 -28.39 6.01 1.98
C GLU A 4 -28.96 5.44 3.27
N GLY A 5 -28.38 5.79 4.41
CA GLY A 5 -28.73 5.25 5.73
C GLY A 5 -28.15 3.86 6.01
N LEU A 6 -27.24 3.34 5.15
CA LEU A 6 -26.55 2.08 5.39
C LEU A 6 -25.61 2.20 6.59
N HIS A 7 -25.57 1.17 7.45
CA HIS A 7 -24.61 1.05 8.53
C HIS A 7 -23.51 0.06 8.17
N VAL A 8 -22.26 0.52 8.20
CA VAL A 8 -21.06 -0.24 7.84
C VAL A 8 -20.11 -0.29 9.03
N ALA A 9 -19.60 -1.46 9.36
CA ALA A 9 -18.52 -1.63 10.33
C ALA A 9 -17.18 -1.80 9.65
N ILE A 10 -16.12 -1.21 10.22
CA ILE A 10 -14.72 -1.44 9.83
C ILE A 10 -13.96 -1.90 11.08
N VAL A 11 -13.41 -3.13 11.04
CA VAL A 11 -12.62 -3.69 12.15
C VAL A 11 -11.16 -3.70 11.79
N TYR A 12 -10.36 -2.94 12.54
CA TYR A 12 -8.92 -2.78 12.27
C TYR A 12 -8.12 -2.63 13.58
N PRO A 13 -6.93 -3.24 13.73
CA PRO A 13 -6.29 -3.35 15.05
C PRO A 13 -5.81 -2.01 15.63
N VAL A 14 -5.24 -1.14 14.82
CA VAL A 14 -4.67 0.15 15.28
C VAL A 14 -5.01 1.24 14.29
N LEU A 15 -5.63 2.32 14.74
CA LEU A 15 -5.86 3.53 13.96
C LEU A 15 -4.86 4.62 14.38
N GLY A 16 -3.93 4.98 13.49
CA GLY A 16 -2.83 5.89 13.76
C GLY A 16 -2.14 6.42 12.49
N LEU A 17 -0.81 6.41 12.45
CA LEU A 17 0.01 6.87 11.32
C LEU A 17 0.43 5.69 10.42
N GLY A 18 -0.32 5.42 9.38
CA GLY A 18 0.04 4.44 8.37
C GLY A 18 -0.63 4.75 7.03
N GLY A 19 -0.09 4.21 5.95
CA GLY A 19 -0.72 4.40 4.63
C GLY A 19 -2.14 3.84 4.57
N LEU A 20 -2.38 2.69 5.22
CA LEU A 20 -3.70 2.08 5.29
C LEU A 20 -4.65 2.88 6.21
N ASP A 21 -4.14 3.45 7.31
CA ASP A 21 -4.94 4.26 8.22
C ASP A 21 -5.51 5.51 7.52
N VAL A 22 -4.72 6.12 6.62
CA VAL A 22 -5.17 7.22 5.77
C VAL A 22 -6.28 6.76 4.81
N VAL A 23 -6.11 5.61 4.17
CA VAL A 23 -7.12 5.05 3.26
C VAL A 23 -8.42 4.74 4.00
N ILE A 24 -8.36 4.12 5.19
CA ILE A 24 -9.54 3.82 6.03
C ILE A 24 -10.25 5.13 6.42
N ARG A 25 -9.51 6.15 6.83
CA ARG A 25 -10.05 7.46 7.18
C ARG A 25 -10.74 8.15 6.00
N ASP A 26 -10.09 8.17 4.85
CA ASP A 26 -10.62 8.86 3.66
C ASP A 26 -11.82 8.10 3.06
N THR A 27 -11.84 6.77 3.19
CA THR A 27 -13.04 5.96 2.89
C THR A 27 -14.19 6.30 3.82
N GLY A 28 -13.94 6.52 5.11
CA GLY A 28 -14.98 6.97 6.04
C GLY A 28 -15.55 8.34 5.68
N LYS A 29 -14.71 9.29 5.26
CA LYS A 29 -15.19 10.59 4.72
C LYS A 29 -16.07 10.40 3.48
N LEU A 30 -15.64 9.54 2.58
CA LEU A 30 -16.40 9.21 1.37
C LEU A 30 -17.76 8.61 1.73
N PHE A 31 -17.78 7.60 2.61
CA PHE A 31 -19.02 6.95 3.05
C PHE A 31 -19.99 7.94 3.72
N ALA A 32 -19.49 8.80 4.60
CA ALA A 32 -20.28 9.85 5.21
C ALA A 32 -20.91 10.79 4.17
N SER A 33 -20.16 11.15 3.11
CA SER A 33 -20.68 11.95 1.99
C SER A 33 -21.72 11.25 1.11
N MET A 34 -21.83 9.90 1.25
CA MET A 34 -22.85 9.04 0.62
C MET A 34 -24.04 8.80 1.54
N GLY A 35 -24.08 9.38 2.75
CA GLY A 35 -25.12 9.16 3.76
C GLY A 35 -24.99 7.81 4.48
N ILE A 36 -23.82 7.19 4.45
CA ILE A 36 -23.50 5.92 5.13
C ILE A 36 -23.00 6.20 6.53
N HIS A 37 -23.47 5.46 7.52
CA HIS A 37 -22.95 5.47 8.89
C HIS A 37 -21.82 4.47 9.05
N VAL A 38 -20.64 4.92 9.51
CA VAL A 38 -19.45 4.10 9.67
C VAL A 38 -19.11 3.88 11.12
N HIS A 39 -18.95 2.63 11.52
CA HIS A 39 -18.60 2.23 12.88
C HIS A 39 -17.23 1.56 12.89
N TYR A 40 -16.23 2.27 13.46
CA TYR A 40 -14.88 1.72 13.60
C TYR A 40 -14.75 0.94 14.91
N TYR A 41 -14.19 -0.28 14.82
CA TYR A 41 -13.83 -1.12 15.97
C TYR A 41 -12.33 -1.37 15.93
N THR A 42 -11.63 -1.00 16.99
CA THR A 42 -10.16 -1.06 17.04
C THR A 42 -9.66 -1.43 18.44
N ILE A 43 -8.46 -2.01 18.52
CA ILE A 43 -7.80 -2.28 19.80
C ILE A 43 -7.14 -1.00 20.32
N GLU A 44 -6.51 -0.22 19.43
CA GLU A 44 -5.77 0.99 19.78
C GLU A 44 -6.18 2.14 18.87
N TRP A 45 -6.46 3.29 19.47
CA TRP A 45 -6.72 4.53 18.76
C TRP A 45 -5.73 5.61 19.20
N ARG A 46 -4.94 6.09 18.24
CA ARG A 46 -3.99 7.18 18.43
C ARG A 46 -4.62 8.48 17.96
N GLU A 47 -5.43 9.09 18.81
CA GLU A 47 -6.25 10.26 18.49
C GLU A 47 -5.44 11.44 17.93
N ALA A 48 -4.24 11.68 18.45
CA ALA A 48 -3.34 12.74 17.95
C ALA A 48 -2.87 12.51 16.51
N GLU A 49 -2.87 11.25 16.05
CA GLU A 49 -2.36 10.84 14.74
C GLU A 49 -3.51 10.58 13.75
N TRP A 50 -4.65 10.12 14.26
CA TRP A 50 -5.80 9.75 13.45
C TRP A 50 -7.10 10.27 14.06
N GLN A 51 -7.67 11.31 13.44
CA GLN A 51 -8.93 11.90 13.88
C GLN A 51 -10.13 11.23 13.21
N LEU A 52 -11.22 11.08 13.94
CA LEU A 52 -12.46 10.52 13.45
C LEU A 52 -13.00 11.35 12.28
N PRO A 53 -13.14 10.76 11.07
CA PRO A 53 -13.71 11.47 9.93
C PRO A 53 -15.21 11.68 10.14
N ALA A 54 -15.73 12.85 9.76
CA ALA A 54 -17.18 13.15 9.77
C ALA A 54 -17.92 12.64 11.03
N PRO A 55 -17.72 13.26 12.22
CA PRO A 55 -18.25 12.74 13.51
C PRO A 55 -19.79 12.54 13.56
N THR A 56 -20.53 13.19 12.69
CA THR A 56 -21.99 13.01 12.56
C THR A 56 -22.41 11.68 11.94
N HIS A 57 -21.54 11.04 11.17
CA HIS A 57 -21.78 9.79 10.48
C HIS A 57 -20.82 8.67 10.91
N CYS A 58 -19.72 9.03 11.59
CA CYS A 58 -18.71 8.07 12.01
C CYS A 58 -18.67 7.94 13.53
N SER A 59 -18.54 6.74 14.03
CA SER A 59 -18.29 6.43 15.43
C SER A 59 -17.07 5.51 15.56
N LEU A 60 -16.41 5.57 16.72
CA LEU A 60 -15.27 4.71 17.05
C LEU A 60 -15.53 4.07 18.41
N THR A 61 -15.29 2.78 18.49
CA THR A 61 -15.42 1.98 19.70
C THR A 61 -14.16 1.15 19.89
N LEU A 62 -13.56 1.22 21.07
CA LEU A 62 -12.45 0.35 21.42
C LEU A 62 -12.98 -1.06 21.73
N LEU A 63 -12.26 -2.05 21.25
CA LEU A 63 -12.49 -3.45 21.63
C LEU A 63 -12.16 -3.64 23.13
N PRO A 64 -12.73 -4.64 23.81
CA PRO A 64 -12.46 -4.88 25.23
C PRO A 64 -10.96 -4.99 25.54
N ASP A 65 -10.54 -4.52 26.70
CA ASP A 65 -9.16 -4.53 27.17
C ASP A 65 -8.54 -5.94 27.12
N GLY A 66 -7.30 -6.02 26.63
CA GLY A 66 -6.58 -7.27 26.45
C GLY A 66 -7.04 -8.14 25.29
N ALA A 67 -7.98 -7.64 24.47
CA ALA A 67 -8.41 -8.34 23.28
C ALA A 67 -7.33 -8.34 22.20
N GLU A 68 -7.11 -9.50 21.57
CA GLU A 68 -6.55 -9.55 20.22
C GLU A 68 -7.70 -9.23 19.24
N LEU A 69 -7.40 -8.77 18.05
CA LEU A 69 -8.43 -8.37 17.07
C LEU A 69 -9.48 -9.46 16.84
N TRP A 70 -9.04 -10.71 16.82
CA TRP A 70 -9.89 -11.89 16.65
C TRP A 70 -9.66 -12.92 17.76
N ASN A 71 -10.28 -12.71 18.91
CA ASN A 71 -10.45 -13.69 19.95
C ASN A 71 -11.95 -13.79 20.32
N GLN A 72 -12.35 -14.73 21.17
CA GLN A 72 -13.74 -14.94 21.52
C GLN A 72 -14.39 -13.68 22.09
N GLN A 73 -13.71 -12.98 22.98
CA GLN A 73 -14.22 -11.76 23.62
C GLN A 73 -14.46 -10.62 22.62
N ALA A 74 -13.51 -10.39 21.71
CA ALA A 74 -13.65 -9.37 20.67
C ALA A 74 -14.78 -9.71 19.70
N VAL A 75 -14.90 -10.98 19.30
CA VAL A 75 -15.92 -11.43 18.35
C VAL A 75 -17.31 -11.32 18.97
N ASP A 76 -17.50 -11.75 20.22
CA ASP A 76 -18.77 -11.64 20.93
C ASP A 76 -19.20 -10.18 21.06
N PHE A 77 -18.27 -9.29 21.37
CA PHE A 77 -18.50 -7.85 21.42
C PHE A 77 -18.89 -7.29 20.04
N VAL A 78 -18.14 -7.61 18.99
CA VAL A 78 -18.46 -7.18 17.62
C VAL A 78 -19.83 -7.68 17.20
N LEU A 79 -20.18 -8.94 17.45
CA LEU A 79 -21.49 -9.49 17.13
C LEU A 79 -22.64 -8.78 17.86
N GLN A 80 -22.43 -8.38 19.11
CA GLN A 80 -23.39 -7.57 19.86
C GLN A 80 -23.57 -6.20 19.20
N GLU A 81 -22.48 -5.52 18.85
CA GLU A 81 -22.50 -4.22 18.19
C GLU A 81 -23.12 -4.27 16.79
N LEU A 82 -22.85 -5.32 16.01
CA LEU A 82 -23.48 -5.53 14.70
C LEU A 82 -25.00 -5.53 14.79
N ARG A 83 -25.55 -6.21 15.81
CA ARG A 83 -26.99 -6.28 16.05
C ARG A 83 -27.55 -4.95 16.58
N LEU A 84 -26.90 -4.38 17.60
CA LEU A 84 -27.34 -3.14 18.26
C LEU A 84 -27.45 -1.97 17.29
N ARG A 85 -26.48 -1.86 16.40
CA ARG A 85 -26.37 -0.77 15.41
C ARG A 85 -26.96 -1.11 14.05
N GLN A 86 -27.58 -2.28 13.90
CA GLN A 86 -28.18 -2.76 12.64
C GLN A 86 -27.18 -2.70 11.47
N ILE A 87 -25.94 -3.10 11.72
CA ILE A 87 -24.88 -3.07 10.73
C ILE A 87 -25.18 -4.10 9.65
N SER A 88 -25.12 -3.69 8.40
CA SER A 88 -25.43 -4.52 7.23
C SER A 88 -24.18 -5.06 6.56
N VAL A 89 -23.04 -4.35 6.66
CA VAL A 89 -21.76 -4.73 6.04
C VAL A 89 -20.64 -4.63 7.05
N LEU A 90 -19.82 -5.67 7.15
CA LEU A 90 -18.59 -5.71 7.93
C LEU A 90 -17.40 -5.75 6.99
N ILE A 91 -16.59 -4.69 6.98
CA ILE A 91 -15.36 -4.58 6.20
C ILE A 91 -14.16 -4.91 7.08
N ILE A 92 -13.30 -5.82 6.60
CA ILE A 92 -12.15 -6.33 7.34
C ILE A 92 -10.88 -6.06 6.52
N PRO A 93 -10.15 -4.95 6.80
CA PRO A 93 -8.89 -4.68 6.12
C PRO A 93 -7.78 -5.62 6.61
N ASN A 94 -7.19 -6.41 5.73
CA ASN A 94 -6.01 -7.27 5.92
C ASN A 94 -6.07 -8.37 7.00
N TYR A 95 -6.92 -8.28 8.00
CA TYR A 95 -6.89 -9.15 9.19
C TYR A 95 -8.04 -10.15 9.20
N PHE A 96 -7.85 -11.30 8.55
CA PHE A 96 -8.86 -12.35 8.45
C PHE A 96 -9.25 -12.94 9.81
N PRO A 97 -10.57 -13.13 10.10
CA PRO A 97 -11.06 -13.56 11.41
C PRO A 97 -10.80 -15.03 11.74
N GLY A 98 -10.17 -15.81 10.86
CA GLY A 98 -9.76 -17.18 11.12
C GLY A 98 -10.92 -18.09 11.54
N PRO A 99 -10.82 -18.71 12.73
CA PRO A 99 -11.84 -19.67 13.21
C PRO A 99 -13.20 -19.05 13.55
N TYR A 100 -13.27 -17.71 13.63
CA TYR A 100 -14.52 -17.00 13.96
C TYR A 100 -15.36 -16.61 12.74
N LEU A 101 -14.90 -16.97 11.53
CA LEU A 101 -15.56 -16.62 10.28
C LEU A 101 -17.03 -17.13 10.25
N ASP A 102 -17.24 -18.39 10.59
CA ASP A 102 -18.58 -18.98 10.56
C ASP A 102 -19.54 -18.31 11.56
N LEU A 103 -19.01 -17.89 12.71
CA LEU A 103 -19.78 -17.16 13.71
C LEU A 103 -20.19 -15.77 13.20
N LEU A 104 -19.26 -15.05 12.53
CA LEU A 104 -19.58 -13.78 11.89
C LEU A 104 -20.60 -13.94 10.75
N ARG A 105 -20.48 -14.98 9.93
CA ARG A 105 -21.46 -15.30 8.87
C ARG A 105 -22.85 -15.58 9.42
N SER A 106 -22.96 -16.28 10.55
CA SER A 106 -24.26 -16.58 11.18
C SER A 106 -25.01 -15.34 11.65
N SER A 107 -24.35 -14.18 11.76
CA SER A 107 -24.99 -12.91 12.08
C SER A 107 -25.89 -12.36 10.97
N GLY A 108 -25.75 -12.86 9.74
CA GLY A 108 -26.47 -12.37 8.55
C GLY A 108 -25.87 -11.08 7.94
N VAL A 109 -24.78 -10.55 8.50
CA VAL A 109 -24.08 -9.38 8.00
C VAL A 109 -23.24 -9.75 6.78
N LYS A 110 -23.17 -8.89 5.76
CA LYS A 110 -22.33 -9.06 4.59
C LYS A 110 -20.87 -8.87 4.95
N LEU A 111 -20.02 -9.84 4.62
CA LEU A 111 -18.60 -9.84 4.96
C LEU A 111 -17.75 -9.44 3.77
N VAL A 112 -16.97 -8.39 3.91
CA VAL A 112 -16.06 -7.87 2.88
C VAL A 112 -14.63 -7.90 3.40
N PHE A 113 -13.77 -8.69 2.77
CA PHE A 113 -12.33 -8.64 3.04
C PHE A 113 -11.67 -7.60 2.13
N TRP A 114 -10.91 -6.67 2.72
CA TRP A 114 -10.24 -5.61 1.97
C TRP A 114 -8.72 -5.75 2.03
N SER A 115 -8.16 -6.41 1.03
CA SER A 115 -6.73 -6.67 0.93
C SER A 115 -5.97 -5.44 0.43
N HIS A 116 -4.94 -5.03 1.16
CA HIS A 116 -4.03 -3.93 0.82
C HIS A 116 -2.60 -4.40 0.47
N GLY A 117 -2.41 -5.71 0.34
CA GLY A 117 -1.18 -6.35 -0.11
C GLY A 117 -1.23 -6.77 -1.58
N MET A 118 -0.07 -7.12 -2.13
CA MET A 118 -0.02 -7.92 -3.35
C MET A 118 -0.46 -9.37 -3.06
N PRO A 119 -1.00 -10.12 -4.02
CA PRO A 119 -1.33 -11.53 -3.82
C PRO A 119 -0.17 -12.33 -3.22
N LEU A 120 -0.45 -13.13 -2.20
CA LEU A 120 0.53 -13.98 -1.50
C LEU A 120 1.76 -13.21 -0.95
N TRP A 121 1.60 -11.93 -0.59
CA TRP A 121 2.72 -11.10 -0.11
C TRP A 121 3.37 -11.68 1.15
N GLU A 122 2.62 -12.33 2.02
CA GLU A 122 3.12 -12.99 3.23
C GLU A 122 4.08 -14.13 2.90
N TYR A 123 3.80 -14.86 1.81
CA TYR A 123 4.72 -15.88 1.30
C TYR A 123 6.03 -15.25 0.86
N HIS A 124 5.96 -14.18 0.06
CA HIS A 124 7.14 -13.48 -0.44
C HIS A 124 7.93 -12.83 0.69
N ASP A 125 7.27 -12.10 1.58
CA ASP A 125 7.90 -11.45 2.74
C ASP A 125 8.58 -12.47 3.65
N SER A 126 7.94 -13.58 3.95
CA SER A 126 8.51 -14.61 4.81
C SER A 126 9.81 -15.25 4.25
N ILE A 127 9.98 -15.24 2.93
CA ILE A 127 11.22 -15.69 2.29
C ILE A 127 12.27 -14.59 2.31
N GLU A 128 11.89 -13.34 2.03
CA GLU A 128 12.84 -12.23 1.89
C GLU A 128 13.19 -11.55 3.22
N ALA A 129 12.23 -11.28 4.08
CA ALA A 129 12.45 -10.62 5.36
C ALA A 129 13.40 -11.41 6.26
N ARG A 130 13.29 -12.73 6.26
CA ARG A 130 14.19 -13.59 7.04
C ARG A 130 15.64 -13.57 6.53
N ARG A 131 15.88 -13.26 5.26
CA ARG A 131 17.25 -13.02 4.78
C ARG A 131 17.94 -11.86 5.51
N PHE A 132 17.18 -10.89 6.01
CA PHE A 132 17.70 -9.72 6.71
C PHE A 132 17.74 -9.89 8.24
N VAL A 133 16.79 -10.60 8.83
CA VAL A 133 16.68 -10.80 10.29
C VAL A 133 17.70 -11.82 10.82
N VAL A 134 18.06 -12.82 10.03
CA VAL A 134 18.97 -13.92 10.44
C VAL A 134 20.45 -13.50 10.47
N LYS A 135 20.80 -12.28 10.04
CA LYS A 135 22.19 -11.78 10.03
C LYS A 135 22.89 -11.71 11.40
N LYS A 136 22.18 -11.88 12.52
CA LYS A 136 22.77 -11.83 13.87
C LYS A 136 23.58 -13.08 14.26
N LYS A 137 23.41 -14.23 13.58
CA LYS A 137 24.24 -15.46 13.79
C LYS A 137 24.53 -16.10 12.44
N LEU A 138 25.78 -16.10 12.01
CA LEU A 138 26.23 -16.61 10.72
C LEU A 138 25.80 -18.07 10.47
N SER A 139 25.86 -18.92 11.49
CA SER A 139 25.45 -20.33 11.40
C SER A 139 23.96 -20.49 11.06
N ARG A 140 23.08 -19.69 11.69
CA ARG A 140 21.64 -19.70 11.40
C ARG A 140 21.34 -19.14 10.01
N HIS A 141 22.14 -18.19 9.54
CA HIS A 141 22.02 -17.63 8.21
C HIS A 141 22.37 -18.67 7.12
N LEU A 142 23.46 -19.41 7.32
CA LEU A 142 23.86 -20.50 6.43
C LEU A 142 22.84 -21.64 6.42
N GLU A 143 22.39 -22.09 7.60
CA GLU A 143 21.30 -23.08 7.73
C GLU A 143 20.03 -22.62 6.97
N TRP A 144 19.69 -21.35 7.08
CA TRP A 144 18.50 -20.80 6.45
C TRP A 144 18.62 -20.77 4.93
N ILE A 145 19.76 -20.32 4.37
CA ILE A 145 19.99 -20.24 2.92
C ILE A 145 20.14 -21.63 2.31
N PHE A 146 20.89 -22.53 2.94
CA PHE A 146 21.27 -23.80 2.31
C PHE A 146 20.33 -24.97 2.64
N LEU A 147 19.59 -24.92 3.74
CA LEU A 147 18.71 -26.00 4.16
C LEU A 147 17.23 -25.60 4.17
N ARG A 148 16.85 -24.56 4.89
CA ARG A 148 15.43 -24.24 5.11
C ARG A 148 14.75 -23.60 3.91
N VAL A 149 15.42 -22.69 3.20
CA VAL A 149 14.83 -22.05 2.00
C VAL A 149 14.70 -23.04 0.85
N PRO A 150 15.77 -23.77 0.46
CA PRO A 150 15.64 -24.79 -0.57
C PRO A 150 14.59 -25.85 -0.25
N PHE A 151 14.53 -26.32 1.01
CA PHE A 151 13.52 -27.30 1.43
C PHE A 151 12.09 -26.74 1.33
N LYS A 152 11.85 -25.51 1.79
CA LYS A 152 10.54 -24.85 1.68
C LYS A 152 10.12 -24.58 0.23
N LEU A 153 11.08 -24.18 -0.62
CA LEU A 153 10.84 -23.98 -2.05
C LEU A 153 10.61 -25.31 -2.77
N TRP A 154 11.42 -26.32 -2.46
CA TRP A 154 11.33 -27.63 -3.10
C TRP A 154 10.03 -28.37 -2.75
N THR A 155 9.61 -28.35 -1.48
CA THR A 155 8.36 -29.05 -1.09
C THR A 155 7.10 -28.31 -1.54
N GLY A 156 7.17 -27.00 -1.79
CA GLY A 156 6.01 -26.14 -2.08
C GLY A 156 4.95 -26.09 -0.95
N ALA A 157 5.16 -26.82 0.15
CA ALA A 157 4.17 -26.93 1.23
C ALA A 157 3.84 -25.59 1.87
N TYR A 158 4.84 -24.74 2.02
CA TYR A 158 4.66 -23.41 2.60
C TYR A 158 3.85 -22.47 1.70
N ARG A 159 4.07 -22.54 0.38
CA ARG A 159 3.28 -21.81 -0.60
C ARG A 159 1.83 -22.30 -0.59
N ARG A 160 1.64 -23.62 -0.62
CA ARG A 160 0.28 -24.22 -0.57
C ARG A 160 -0.49 -23.80 0.70
N SER A 161 0.17 -23.71 1.86
CA SER A 161 -0.50 -23.27 3.09
C SER A 161 -1.06 -21.84 2.98
N TRP A 162 -0.34 -20.94 2.28
CA TRP A 162 -0.85 -19.59 2.01
C TRP A 162 -1.94 -19.59 0.94
N GLU A 163 -1.78 -20.38 -0.13
CA GLU A 163 -2.83 -20.54 -1.14
C GLU A 163 -4.13 -21.05 -0.52
N ASP A 164 -4.05 -22.04 0.37
CA ASP A 164 -5.22 -22.58 1.09
C ASP A 164 -5.81 -21.54 2.07
N TYR A 165 -4.97 -20.70 2.68
CA TYR A 165 -5.44 -19.61 3.50
C TYR A 165 -6.25 -18.59 2.67
N TYR A 166 -5.71 -18.15 1.52
CA TYR A 166 -6.40 -17.21 0.63
C TYR A 166 -7.70 -17.80 0.06
N ARG A 167 -7.72 -19.09 -0.32
CA ARG A 167 -8.95 -19.77 -0.76
C ARG A 167 -10.02 -19.71 0.32
N ARG A 168 -9.69 -20.05 1.56
CA ARG A 168 -10.61 -19.98 2.71
C ARG A 168 -11.14 -18.57 2.95
N VAL A 169 -10.28 -17.54 2.80
CA VAL A 169 -10.71 -16.15 2.92
C VAL A 169 -11.74 -15.82 1.83
N ILE A 170 -11.43 -16.11 0.58
CA ILE A 170 -12.31 -15.81 -0.57
C ILE A 170 -13.61 -16.59 -0.48
N GLU A 171 -13.56 -17.86 -0.12
CA GLU A 171 -14.72 -18.72 0.04
C GLU A 171 -15.66 -18.21 1.15
N GLY A 172 -15.08 -17.80 2.27
CA GLY A 172 -15.80 -17.37 3.45
C GLY A 172 -16.34 -15.94 3.41
N MET A 173 -15.92 -15.11 2.48
CA MET A 173 -16.39 -13.73 2.33
C MET A 173 -17.46 -13.61 1.24
N ASP A 174 -18.34 -12.61 1.36
CA ASP A 174 -19.23 -12.22 0.25
C ASP A 174 -18.42 -11.58 -0.87
N LEU A 175 -17.48 -10.69 -0.54
CA LEU A 175 -16.53 -10.09 -1.47
C LEU A 175 -15.10 -10.05 -0.92
N TYR A 176 -14.12 -10.18 -1.81
CA TYR A 176 -12.70 -9.99 -1.56
C TYR A 176 -12.21 -8.82 -2.41
N LEU A 177 -11.89 -7.71 -1.78
CA LEU A 177 -11.41 -6.52 -2.48
C LEU A 177 -9.90 -6.56 -2.60
N THR A 178 -9.38 -6.25 -3.80
CA THR A 178 -7.96 -6.17 -4.11
C THR A 178 -7.63 -4.87 -4.82
N LEU A 179 -6.37 -4.44 -4.81
CA LEU A 179 -5.96 -3.07 -5.14
C LEU A 179 -6.02 -2.71 -6.63
N CYS A 180 -6.06 -3.71 -7.53
CA CYS A 180 -6.17 -3.44 -8.97
C CYS A 180 -6.65 -4.67 -9.76
N PRO A 181 -7.14 -4.48 -11.00
CA PRO A 181 -7.57 -5.59 -11.84
C PRO A 181 -6.49 -6.64 -12.11
N ALA A 182 -5.22 -6.24 -12.16
CA ALA A 182 -4.12 -7.18 -12.35
C ALA A 182 -4.00 -8.14 -11.16
N TYR A 183 -4.13 -7.65 -9.93
CA TYR A 183 -4.12 -8.49 -8.73
C TYR A 183 -5.33 -9.42 -8.65
N ALA A 184 -6.50 -8.98 -9.10
CA ALA A 184 -7.67 -9.86 -9.15
C ALA A 184 -7.43 -11.05 -10.11
N ARG A 185 -6.86 -10.79 -11.30
CA ARG A 185 -6.49 -11.85 -12.25
C ARG A 185 -5.40 -12.77 -11.70
N GLU A 186 -4.31 -12.19 -11.18
CA GLU A 186 -3.20 -12.95 -10.58
C GLU A 186 -3.67 -13.87 -9.46
N LEU A 187 -4.54 -13.38 -8.59
CA LEU A 187 -5.07 -14.16 -7.48
C LEU A 187 -5.94 -15.31 -7.98
N ALA A 188 -6.83 -15.05 -8.95
CA ALA A 188 -7.69 -16.05 -9.55
C ALA A 188 -6.88 -17.15 -10.26
N GLU A 189 -5.84 -16.76 -11.02
CA GLU A 189 -4.95 -17.67 -11.74
C GLU A 189 -4.07 -18.49 -10.77
N GLN A 190 -3.39 -17.85 -9.84
CA GLN A 190 -2.48 -18.51 -8.88
C GLN A 190 -3.19 -19.52 -7.99
N LEU A 191 -4.43 -19.20 -7.59
CA LEU A 191 -5.25 -20.07 -6.76
C LEU A 191 -6.11 -21.04 -7.56
N CYS A 192 -6.12 -20.95 -8.90
CA CYS A 192 -7.02 -21.73 -9.75
C CYS A 192 -8.48 -21.65 -9.29
N LEU A 193 -8.96 -20.42 -9.01
CA LEU A 193 -10.31 -20.21 -8.48
C LEU A 193 -11.38 -20.62 -9.49
N PRO A 194 -12.44 -21.34 -9.05
CA PRO A 194 -13.60 -21.55 -9.89
C PRO A 194 -14.30 -20.21 -10.21
N PRO A 195 -15.07 -20.12 -11.31
CA PRO A 195 -15.68 -18.85 -11.75
C PRO A 195 -16.51 -18.16 -10.67
N GLU A 196 -17.23 -18.92 -9.86
CA GLU A 196 -18.04 -18.40 -8.75
C GLU A 196 -17.16 -17.69 -7.70
N GLN A 197 -16.05 -18.28 -7.28
CA GLN A 197 -15.12 -17.67 -6.34
C GLN A 197 -14.34 -16.52 -6.96
N ALA A 198 -13.92 -16.65 -8.23
CA ALA A 198 -13.24 -15.58 -8.95
C ALA A 198 -14.12 -14.33 -9.09
N SER A 199 -15.43 -14.48 -9.22
CA SER A 199 -16.38 -13.36 -9.29
C SER A 199 -16.47 -12.55 -7.99
N LYS A 200 -16.12 -13.14 -6.84
CA LYS A 200 -16.06 -12.45 -5.55
C LYS A 200 -14.82 -11.54 -5.43
N VAL A 201 -13.78 -11.75 -6.25
CA VAL A 201 -12.53 -10.98 -6.22
C VAL A 201 -12.70 -9.71 -7.05
N VAL A 202 -12.88 -8.58 -6.39
CA VAL A 202 -13.23 -7.29 -7.00
C VAL A 202 -12.08 -6.30 -6.83
N PRO A 203 -11.63 -5.63 -7.89
CA PRO A 203 -10.63 -4.59 -7.77
C PRO A 203 -11.24 -3.31 -7.16
N LEU A 204 -10.55 -2.75 -6.17
CA LEU A 204 -10.84 -1.46 -5.57
C LEU A 204 -9.54 -0.68 -5.41
N ILE A 205 -9.35 0.32 -6.24
CA ILE A 205 -8.15 1.16 -6.25
C ILE A 205 -8.20 2.15 -5.09
N ASN A 206 -7.11 2.26 -4.33
CA ASN A 206 -6.99 3.33 -3.34
C ASN A 206 -6.92 4.69 -4.04
N THR A 207 -7.66 5.65 -3.53
CA THR A 207 -7.81 6.98 -4.10
C THR A 207 -7.16 8.04 -3.22
N LEU A 208 -7.04 9.24 -3.75
CA LEU A 208 -6.53 10.41 -3.04
C LEU A 208 -7.29 11.68 -3.48
N GLN A 209 -7.19 12.73 -2.70
CA GLN A 209 -7.71 14.03 -3.08
C GLN A 209 -6.88 14.59 -4.25
N ILE A 210 -7.58 14.98 -5.33
CA ILE A 210 -6.90 15.51 -6.52
C ILE A 210 -6.42 16.93 -6.24
N GLU A 211 -5.12 17.17 -6.49
CA GLU A 211 -4.54 18.51 -6.44
C GLU A 211 -5.16 19.37 -7.56
N PRO A 212 -5.89 20.43 -7.22
CA PRO A 212 -6.63 21.18 -8.25
C PRO A 212 -5.71 21.94 -9.20
N GLN A 213 -4.58 22.43 -8.71
CA GLN A 213 -3.64 23.25 -9.48
C GLN A 213 -2.19 22.76 -9.30
N PRO A 214 -1.79 21.64 -9.93
CA PRO A 214 -0.44 21.14 -9.80
C PRO A 214 0.54 22.09 -10.48
N THR A 215 1.60 22.46 -9.75
CA THR A 215 2.70 23.26 -10.29
C THR A 215 3.47 22.44 -11.32
N LEU A 216 3.58 22.95 -12.55
CA LEU A 216 4.31 22.29 -13.64
C LEU A 216 5.78 22.69 -13.70
N GLU A 217 6.11 23.89 -13.24
CA GLU A 217 7.51 24.33 -13.07
C GLU A 217 8.09 23.67 -11.82
N LYS A 218 9.10 22.86 -12.03
CA LYS A 218 9.72 22.04 -11.00
C LYS A 218 11.19 22.38 -10.85
N GLU A 219 11.69 22.25 -9.62
CA GLU A 219 13.11 22.32 -9.35
C GLU A 219 13.85 21.08 -9.93
N LYS A 220 15.14 21.20 -10.20
CA LYS A 220 16.03 20.07 -10.51
C LYS A 220 16.24 19.21 -9.26
N LEU A 221 15.11 18.72 -8.70
CA LEU A 221 15.02 18.00 -7.44
C LEU A 221 14.49 16.59 -7.66
N ILE A 222 15.23 15.63 -7.17
CA ILE A 222 14.87 14.22 -7.09
C ILE A 222 14.54 13.93 -5.63
N VAL A 223 13.43 13.24 -5.37
CA VAL A 223 13.01 12.92 -3.99
C VAL A 223 12.79 11.43 -3.79
N PHE A 224 13.03 11.00 -2.57
CA PHE A 224 12.47 9.79 -1.97
C PHE A 224 11.57 10.24 -0.83
N VAL A 225 10.34 9.69 -0.78
CA VAL A 225 9.39 9.92 0.31
C VAL A 225 8.88 8.56 0.77
N GLY A 226 9.01 8.27 2.08
CA GLY A 226 8.50 7.02 2.61
C GLY A 226 9.14 6.57 3.91
N ARG A 227 8.60 5.48 4.47
CA ARG A 227 9.13 4.88 5.70
C ARG A 227 10.55 4.35 5.48
N LEU A 228 11.44 4.63 6.41
CA LEU A 228 12.81 4.15 6.37
C LEU A 228 12.90 2.73 6.94
N ASN A 229 12.58 1.76 6.09
CA ASN A 229 12.67 0.34 6.38
C ASN A 229 13.49 -0.35 5.28
N TYR A 230 14.56 -1.01 5.69
CA TYR A 230 15.48 -1.69 4.78
C TYR A 230 14.89 -2.96 4.16
N ALA A 231 13.93 -3.61 4.83
CA ALA A 231 13.30 -4.81 4.31
C ALA A 231 12.51 -4.53 3.02
N ASP A 232 11.73 -3.45 3.03
CA ASP A 232 10.78 -3.12 1.96
C ASP A 232 11.27 -1.97 1.08
N LYS A 233 11.58 -0.81 1.66
CA LYS A 233 11.77 0.46 0.93
C LYS A 233 13.15 0.65 0.33
N ARG A 234 14.18 -0.03 0.89
CA ARG A 234 15.55 -0.08 0.34
C ARG A 234 16.12 1.30 -0.05
N VAL A 235 16.10 2.23 0.91
CA VAL A 235 16.63 3.60 0.72
C VAL A 235 18.13 3.61 0.35
N ASP A 236 18.88 2.58 0.76
CA ASP A 236 20.25 2.33 0.32
C ASP A 236 20.41 2.37 -1.20
N ARG A 237 19.43 1.84 -1.93
CA ARG A 237 19.44 1.85 -3.40
C ARG A 237 19.33 3.26 -3.98
N VAL A 238 18.62 4.19 -3.32
CA VAL A 238 18.56 5.61 -3.75
C VAL A 238 19.97 6.22 -3.74
N ILE A 239 20.71 5.97 -2.65
CA ILE A 239 22.08 6.44 -2.48
C ILE A 239 23.01 5.84 -3.55
N ASP A 240 22.88 4.53 -3.78
CA ASP A 240 23.66 3.82 -4.80
C ASP A 240 23.33 4.21 -6.24
N ILE A 241 22.07 4.55 -6.53
CA ILE A 241 21.64 5.09 -7.83
C ILE A 241 22.27 6.48 -8.04
N TRP A 242 22.20 7.33 -7.00
CA TRP A 242 22.82 8.66 -7.06
C TRP A 242 24.33 8.59 -7.22
N ALA A 243 25.00 7.67 -6.53
CA ALA A 243 26.43 7.43 -6.70
C ALA A 243 26.84 7.19 -8.17
N ARG A 244 25.96 6.57 -8.96
CA ARG A 244 26.16 6.30 -10.39
C ARG A 244 25.75 7.46 -11.29
N ALA A 245 24.83 8.32 -10.86
CA ALA A 245 24.21 9.35 -11.69
C ALA A 245 24.78 10.77 -11.46
N HIS A 246 25.25 11.09 -10.25
CA HIS A 246 25.52 12.46 -9.82
C HIS A 246 26.53 13.24 -10.69
N LYS A 247 27.52 12.55 -11.27
CA LYS A 247 28.52 13.20 -12.16
C LYS A 247 27.89 13.67 -13.47
N ALA A 248 26.86 12.94 -13.95
CA ALA A 248 26.15 13.30 -15.16
C ALA A 248 25.03 14.34 -14.91
N LEU A 249 24.75 14.67 -13.66
CA LEU A 249 23.67 15.56 -13.22
C LEU A 249 24.19 16.65 -12.27
N PRO A 250 25.10 17.57 -12.72
CA PRO A 250 25.76 18.53 -11.85
C PRO A 250 24.81 19.51 -11.17
N ASP A 251 23.68 19.86 -11.81
CA ASP A 251 22.71 20.84 -11.31
C ASP A 251 21.56 20.20 -10.52
N TRP A 252 21.50 18.87 -10.43
CA TRP A 252 20.46 18.14 -9.72
C TRP A 252 20.88 17.81 -8.30
N ARG A 253 19.86 17.69 -7.42
CA ARG A 253 20.06 17.22 -6.05
C ARG A 253 19.04 16.17 -5.67
N VAL A 254 19.35 15.41 -4.63
CA VAL A 254 18.47 14.37 -4.06
C VAL A 254 18.12 14.74 -2.62
N GLU A 255 16.86 14.65 -2.26
CA GLU A 255 16.36 14.83 -0.91
C GLU A 255 15.62 13.55 -0.47
N ILE A 256 15.98 13.04 0.71
CA ILE A 256 15.38 11.83 1.29
C ILE A 256 14.50 12.24 2.46
N TYR A 257 13.20 12.01 2.34
CA TYR A 257 12.20 12.30 3.36
C TYR A 257 11.64 11.01 3.96
N GLY A 258 11.54 10.97 5.27
CA GLY A 258 10.91 9.87 6.00
C GLY A 258 11.49 9.65 7.38
N ALA A 259 10.83 8.76 8.12
CA ALA A 259 11.28 8.24 9.41
C ALA A 259 11.10 6.71 9.43
N GLY A 260 11.74 6.05 10.36
CA GLY A 260 11.60 4.60 10.50
C GLY A 260 12.76 3.94 11.25
N PRO A 261 12.66 2.61 11.48
CA PRO A 261 13.62 1.89 12.31
C PRO A 261 15.07 1.90 11.77
N ASP A 262 15.24 2.14 10.47
CA ASP A 262 16.56 2.13 9.82
C ASP A 262 17.13 3.54 9.57
N GLU A 263 16.59 4.59 10.19
CA GLU A 263 17.02 5.97 10.00
C GLU A 263 18.51 6.18 10.25
N GLN A 264 19.03 5.69 11.38
CA GLN A 264 20.44 5.80 11.74
C GLN A 264 21.33 5.09 10.72
N ARG A 265 20.88 3.96 10.19
CA ARG A 265 21.60 3.21 9.17
C ARG A 265 21.65 3.97 7.84
N VAL A 266 20.58 4.67 7.47
CA VAL A 266 20.54 5.51 6.26
C VAL A 266 21.49 6.68 6.40
N LYS A 267 21.52 7.38 7.55
CA LYS A 267 22.43 8.48 7.85
C LYS A 267 23.89 8.03 7.76
N ALA A 268 24.23 6.94 8.46
CA ALA A 268 25.60 6.39 8.42
C ALA A 268 26.05 5.98 7.00
N TYR A 269 25.11 5.45 6.20
CA TYR A 269 25.44 5.08 4.82
C TYR A 269 25.65 6.30 3.91
N LEU A 270 24.88 7.36 4.09
CA LEU A 270 25.09 8.65 3.41
C LEU A 270 26.46 9.24 3.73
N GLU A 271 26.82 9.28 5.02
CA GLU A 271 28.14 9.76 5.48
C GLU A 271 29.28 8.92 4.89
N GLN A 272 29.18 7.60 4.97
CA GLN A 272 30.16 6.68 4.40
C GLN A 272 30.40 6.91 2.90
N LYS A 273 29.32 7.21 2.16
CA LYS A 273 29.41 7.45 0.70
C LYS A 273 29.97 8.82 0.34
N GLY A 274 29.81 9.84 1.20
CA GLY A 274 30.33 11.19 0.99
C GLY A 274 29.90 11.83 -0.34
N LEU A 275 28.71 11.53 -0.83
CA LEU A 275 28.23 11.98 -2.14
C LEU A 275 27.77 13.44 -2.10
N PRO A 276 28.07 14.25 -3.12
CA PRO A 276 27.60 15.62 -3.19
C PRO A 276 26.10 15.68 -3.54
N ARG A 277 25.44 16.74 -3.09
CA ARG A 277 24.06 17.11 -3.47
C ARG A 277 23.01 16.04 -3.19
N ILE A 278 23.22 15.19 -2.18
CA ILE A 278 22.23 14.31 -1.59
C ILE A 278 22.16 14.57 -0.10
N ARG A 279 20.95 14.69 0.45
CA ARG A 279 20.75 14.94 1.88
C ARG A 279 19.57 14.17 2.44
N PHE A 280 19.65 13.84 3.71
CA PHE A 280 18.55 13.35 4.50
C PHE A 280 17.83 14.54 5.16
N CYS A 281 16.51 14.64 4.96
CA CYS A 281 15.70 15.76 5.40
C CYS A 281 14.78 15.42 6.60
N GLY A 282 14.72 14.13 7.00
CA GLY A 282 13.86 13.70 8.10
C GLY A 282 12.40 13.50 7.68
N TYR A 283 11.54 13.35 8.68
CA TYR A 283 10.09 13.22 8.47
C TYR A 283 9.49 14.54 7.98
N THR A 284 8.49 14.45 7.13
CA THR A 284 7.65 15.58 6.73
C THR A 284 6.18 15.25 7.01
N ALA A 285 5.48 16.19 7.66
CA ALA A 285 4.02 16.10 7.82
C ALA A 285 3.27 16.52 6.55
N GLU A 286 3.95 17.29 5.67
CA GLU A 286 3.36 17.88 4.46
C GLU A 286 4.11 17.38 3.19
N PRO A 287 3.92 16.11 2.77
CA PRO A 287 4.56 15.59 1.56
C PRO A 287 4.20 16.37 0.30
N SER A 288 3.01 16.99 0.26
CA SER A 288 2.54 17.82 -0.84
C SER A 288 3.50 18.97 -1.16
N GLU A 289 4.08 19.62 -0.14
CA GLU A 289 5.07 20.69 -0.34
C GLU A 289 6.35 20.17 -1.01
N VAL A 290 6.76 18.95 -0.67
CA VAL A 290 7.90 18.29 -1.32
C VAL A 290 7.57 18.00 -2.78
N TYR A 291 6.38 17.45 -3.06
CA TYR A 291 5.96 17.13 -4.42
C TYR A 291 5.73 18.38 -5.30
N ARG A 292 5.29 19.50 -4.74
CA ARG A 292 5.17 20.75 -5.51
C ARG A 292 6.50 21.18 -6.10
N ARG A 293 7.61 20.97 -5.41
CA ARG A 293 8.97 21.36 -5.82
C ARG A 293 9.67 20.29 -6.67
N ALA A 294 9.44 19.02 -6.40
CA ALA A 294 10.17 17.91 -6.99
C ALA A 294 9.82 17.68 -8.48
N SER A 295 10.84 17.32 -9.27
CA SER A 295 10.68 16.87 -10.65
C SER A 295 10.52 15.34 -10.76
N VAL A 296 11.23 14.59 -9.92
CA VAL A 296 11.33 13.12 -10.00
C VAL A 296 11.19 12.50 -8.62
N LEU A 297 10.38 11.44 -8.51
CA LEU A 297 10.30 10.58 -7.33
C LEU A 297 10.99 9.25 -7.61
N LEU A 298 11.83 8.77 -6.67
CA LEU A 298 12.42 7.43 -6.74
C LEU A 298 11.72 6.47 -5.76
N LEU A 299 11.19 5.37 -6.26
CA LEU A 299 10.71 4.23 -5.47
C LEU A 299 11.64 3.04 -5.71
N THR A 300 12.35 2.61 -4.67
CA THR A 300 13.41 1.58 -4.77
C THR A 300 13.07 0.29 -4.03
N SER A 301 11.80 0.14 -3.67
CA SER A 301 11.28 -0.96 -2.86
C SER A 301 11.53 -2.34 -3.47
N THR A 302 11.62 -3.34 -2.60
CA THR A 302 11.72 -4.74 -2.98
C THR A 302 10.36 -5.30 -3.39
N HIS A 303 9.31 -4.93 -2.67
CA HIS A 303 7.91 -5.27 -2.96
C HIS A 303 6.98 -4.13 -2.55
N GLU A 304 5.85 -4.01 -3.21
CA GLU A 304 4.80 -3.03 -2.94
C GLU A 304 3.43 -3.63 -3.28
N GLY A 305 2.44 -3.34 -2.46
CA GLY A 305 1.05 -3.60 -2.83
C GLY A 305 0.54 -2.50 -3.76
N TRP A 306 0.30 -1.32 -3.20
CA TRP A 306 -0.14 -0.13 -3.90
C TRP A 306 0.55 1.09 -3.32
N PRO A 307 1.74 1.46 -3.83
CA PRO A 307 2.53 2.53 -3.24
C PRO A 307 1.90 3.90 -3.45
N MET A 308 1.22 4.42 -2.42
CA MET A 308 0.54 5.72 -2.45
C MET A 308 1.46 6.85 -2.92
N VAL A 309 2.73 6.82 -2.55
CA VAL A 309 3.72 7.83 -2.96
C VAL A 309 3.85 7.99 -4.49
N LEU A 310 3.56 6.94 -5.28
CA LEU A 310 3.57 7.04 -6.73
C LEU A 310 2.38 7.84 -7.25
N ILE A 311 1.19 7.58 -6.73
CA ILE A 311 -0.02 8.31 -7.12
C ILE A 311 -0.03 9.72 -6.55
N GLU A 312 0.52 9.94 -5.36
CA GLU A 312 0.76 11.27 -4.80
C GLU A 312 1.71 12.09 -5.68
N ALA A 313 2.82 11.51 -6.12
CA ALA A 313 3.74 12.14 -7.05
C ALA A 313 3.06 12.50 -8.37
N GLN A 314 2.33 11.55 -8.98
CA GLN A 314 1.56 11.80 -10.20
C GLN A 314 0.55 12.92 -10.03
N ASN A 315 -0.12 12.98 -8.87
CA ASN A 315 -1.10 14.00 -8.53
C ASN A 315 -0.52 15.42 -8.59
N HIS A 316 0.75 15.56 -8.24
CA HIS A 316 1.48 16.83 -8.27
C HIS A 316 2.30 17.03 -9.56
N GLY A 317 2.19 16.18 -10.57
CA GLY A 317 2.99 16.26 -11.78
C GLY A 317 4.48 15.95 -11.57
N VAL A 318 4.83 15.19 -10.55
CA VAL A 318 6.18 14.64 -10.34
C VAL A 318 6.28 13.33 -11.08
N VAL A 319 7.35 13.12 -11.86
CA VAL A 319 7.53 11.87 -12.62
C VAL A 319 8.11 10.77 -11.72
N PRO A 320 7.33 9.73 -11.41
CA PRO A 320 7.84 8.63 -10.59
C PRO A 320 8.67 7.65 -11.41
N MET A 321 9.73 7.15 -10.79
CA MET A 321 10.54 6.03 -11.29
C MET A 321 10.49 4.89 -10.27
N ALA A 322 10.23 3.66 -10.70
CA ALA A 322 10.16 2.51 -9.80
C ALA A 322 10.68 1.22 -10.44
N PHE A 323 11.18 0.30 -9.61
CA PHE A 323 11.33 -1.08 -10.04
C PHE A 323 9.95 -1.70 -10.31
N ALA A 324 9.84 -2.45 -11.40
CA ALA A 324 8.64 -3.21 -11.75
C ALA A 324 8.47 -4.42 -10.81
N CYS A 325 8.44 -4.17 -9.49
CA CYS A 325 8.46 -5.19 -8.43
C CYS A 325 7.09 -5.83 -8.15
N SER A 326 6.01 -5.24 -8.65
CA SER A 326 4.65 -5.76 -8.50
C SER A 326 3.73 -5.25 -9.60
N SER A 327 2.59 -5.90 -9.78
CA SER A 327 1.57 -5.47 -10.74
C SER A 327 0.88 -4.17 -10.31
N GLY A 328 0.81 -3.87 -9.02
CA GLY A 328 0.36 -2.56 -8.53
C GLY A 328 1.24 -1.43 -9.05
N VAL A 329 2.56 -1.54 -8.96
CA VAL A 329 3.51 -0.55 -9.51
C VAL A 329 3.36 -0.44 -11.04
N ARG A 330 3.22 -1.56 -11.75
CA ARG A 330 3.00 -1.58 -13.21
C ARG A 330 1.70 -0.88 -13.60
N THR A 331 0.63 -1.13 -12.86
CA THR A 331 -0.68 -0.50 -13.09
C THR A 331 -0.61 1.01 -12.88
N ILE A 332 0.07 1.47 -11.83
CA ILE A 332 0.19 2.91 -11.53
C ILE A 332 1.02 3.63 -12.60
N LEU A 333 2.17 3.09 -12.98
CA LEU A 333 3.07 3.77 -13.94
C LEU A 333 2.67 3.56 -15.42
N GLY A 334 1.83 2.54 -15.68
CA GLY A 334 1.52 2.08 -17.04
C GLY A 334 2.67 1.25 -17.63
N GLU A 335 2.37 0.11 -18.24
CA GLU A 335 3.40 -0.79 -18.81
C GLU A 335 4.18 -0.15 -19.96
N ASP A 336 3.60 0.84 -20.62
CA ASP A 336 4.19 1.63 -21.70
C ASP A 336 4.95 2.88 -21.24
N ASN A 337 5.18 3.01 -19.92
CA ASN A 337 5.83 4.17 -19.32
C ASN A 337 5.14 5.51 -19.66
N ARG A 338 3.82 5.56 -19.70
CA ARG A 338 3.09 6.81 -19.97
C ARG A 338 3.04 7.76 -18.78
N ALA A 339 3.01 7.23 -17.56
CA ALA A 339 2.84 8.02 -16.34
C ALA A 339 3.95 7.76 -15.30
N GLY A 340 5.16 7.47 -15.78
CA GLY A 340 6.34 7.20 -14.99
C GLY A 340 7.32 6.29 -15.70
N VAL A 341 8.40 5.88 -15.03
CA VAL A 341 9.43 5.03 -15.64
C VAL A 341 9.56 3.72 -14.87
N LEU A 342 9.21 2.61 -15.53
CA LEU A 342 9.40 1.26 -15.03
C LEU A 342 10.82 0.77 -15.28
N ILE A 343 11.47 0.26 -14.26
CA ILE A 343 12.81 -0.26 -14.30
C ILE A 343 12.79 -1.76 -14.02
N ARG A 344 13.58 -2.53 -14.75
CA ARG A 344 13.76 -3.96 -14.47
C ARG A 344 14.12 -4.17 -12.99
N PRO A 345 13.45 -5.11 -12.31
CA PRO A 345 13.67 -5.35 -10.89
C PRO A 345 15.15 -5.43 -10.50
N PHE A 346 15.50 -4.55 -9.57
CA PHE A 346 16.78 -4.41 -8.87
C PHE A 346 18.01 -4.08 -9.73
N SER A 347 17.82 -3.68 -10.99
CA SER A 347 18.91 -3.20 -11.86
C SER A 347 19.28 -1.74 -11.58
N LEU A 348 20.18 -1.52 -10.62
CA LEU A 348 20.65 -0.17 -10.25
C LEU A 348 21.33 0.58 -11.41
N SER A 349 22.03 -0.14 -12.28
CA SER A 349 22.68 0.45 -13.46
C SER A 349 21.67 0.95 -14.49
N GLN A 350 20.60 0.19 -14.73
CA GLN A 350 19.52 0.63 -15.61
C GLN A 350 18.77 1.83 -14.97
N TYR A 351 18.52 1.76 -13.65
CA TYR A 351 17.87 2.84 -12.93
C TYR A 351 18.63 4.16 -13.06
N ALA A 352 19.93 4.13 -12.79
CA ALA A 352 20.79 5.31 -12.93
C ALA A 352 20.84 5.86 -14.37
N ARG A 353 20.93 4.99 -15.40
CA ARG A 353 20.90 5.43 -16.80
C ARG A 353 19.56 6.10 -17.17
N GLN A 354 18.44 5.51 -16.76
CA GLN A 354 17.12 6.08 -17.03
C GLN A 354 16.89 7.38 -16.24
N LEU A 355 17.40 7.47 -15.02
CA LEU A 355 17.37 8.71 -14.23
C LEU A 355 18.15 9.83 -14.95
N VAL A 356 19.34 9.54 -15.44
CA VAL A 356 20.14 10.53 -16.21
C VAL A 356 19.39 10.96 -17.46
N LYS A 357 18.80 10.02 -18.21
CA LYS A 357 17.97 10.32 -19.37
C LYS A 357 16.81 11.25 -19.00
N LEU A 358 16.02 10.86 -18.00
CA LEU A 358 14.85 11.63 -17.56
C LEU A 358 15.22 13.05 -17.09
N CYS A 359 16.33 13.21 -16.40
CA CYS A 359 16.77 14.50 -15.90
C CYS A 359 17.32 15.42 -17.00
N ARG A 360 17.98 14.88 -18.04
CA ARG A 360 18.59 15.65 -19.12
C ARG A 360 17.60 15.98 -20.25
N ASP A 361 16.70 15.06 -20.55
CA ASP A 361 15.73 15.18 -21.63
C ASP A 361 14.45 15.86 -21.10
N THR A 362 14.38 17.18 -21.30
CA THR A 362 13.28 18.01 -20.81
C THR A 362 11.94 17.66 -21.48
N ASP A 363 11.98 17.37 -22.78
CA ASP A 363 10.76 17.06 -23.55
C ASP A 363 10.21 15.70 -23.14
N TYR A 364 11.09 14.71 -22.98
CA TYR A 364 10.69 13.41 -22.47
C TYR A 364 10.09 13.50 -21.06
N ARG A 365 10.70 14.29 -20.17
CA ARG A 365 10.19 14.51 -18.82
C ARG A 365 8.83 15.24 -18.83
N ALA A 366 8.68 16.28 -19.65
CA ALA A 366 7.42 17.01 -19.80
C ALA A 366 6.30 16.10 -20.31
N LYS A 367 6.58 15.23 -21.29
CA LYS A 367 5.63 14.24 -21.80
C LYS A 367 5.16 13.30 -20.67
N LEU A 368 6.06 12.78 -19.86
CA LEU A 368 5.73 11.92 -18.73
C LEU A 368 4.94 12.67 -17.65
N GLN A 369 5.28 13.93 -17.40
CA GLN A 369 4.54 14.78 -16.47
C GLN A 369 3.08 14.94 -16.90
N GLN A 370 2.81 15.17 -18.17
CA GLN A 370 1.44 15.22 -18.70
C GLN A 370 0.73 13.87 -18.57
N GLY A 371 1.45 12.78 -18.80
CA GLY A 371 0.93 11.43 -18.56
C GLY A 371 0.54 11.20 -17.10
N CYS A 372 1.35 11.66 -16.15
CA CYS A 372 1.05 11.63 -14.72
C CYS A 372 -0.25 12.38 -14.39
N LEU A 373 -0.38 13.60 -14.93
CA LEU A 373 -1.57 14.45 -14.72
C LEU A 373 -2.84 13.88 -15.34
N SER A 374 -2.72 13.14 -16.42
CA SER A 374 -3.87 12.42 -17.00
C SER A 374 -4.23 11.21 -16.14
N LYS A 375 -3.23 10.44 -15.72
CA LYS A 375 -3.40 9.19 -14.95
C LYS A 375 -4.00 9.43 -13.56
N ARG A 376 -3.67 10.55 -12.90
CA ARG A 376 -4.17 10.86 -11.54
C ARG A 376 -5.69 10.87 -11.42
N LEU A 377 -6.42 11.20 -12.52
CA LEU A 377 -7.87 11.24 -12.51
C LEU A 377 -8.53 9.88 -12.27
N GLU A 378 -7.80 8.79 -12.53
CA GLU A 378 -8.25 7.43 -12.20
C GLU A 378 -8.29 7.17 -10.69
N TYR A 379 -7.62 8.02 -9.88
CA TYR A 379 -7.52 7.89 -8.42
C TYR A 379 -8.38 8.92 -7.68
N SER A 380 -9.34 9.55 -8.37
CA SER A 380 -10.18 10.59 -7.79
C SER A 380 -11.21 10.02 -6.79
N PRO A 381 -11.69 10.84 -5.84
CA PRO A 381 -12.76 10.44 -4.92
C PRO A 381 -14.05 10.05 -5.64
N GLU A 382 -14.36 10.65 -6.80
CA GLU A 382 -15.53 10.31 -7.62
C GLU A 382 -15.43 8.86 -8.12
N ARG A 383 -14.26 8.44 -8.62
CA ARG A 383 -14.02 7.06 -9.03
C ARG A 383 -14.13 6.07 -7.86
N SER A 384 -13.67 6.49 -6.69
CA SER A 384 -13.86 5.67 -5.48
C SER A 384 -15.33 5.52 -5.13
N ARG A 385 -16.12 6.61 -5.24
CA ARG A 385 -17.57 6.58 -5.01
C ARG A 385 -18.24 5.58 -5.96
N GLU A 386 -18.02 5.71 -7.26
CA GLU A 386 -18.56 4.81 -8.28
C GLU A 386 -18.24 3.34 -7.96
N ALA A 387 -16.97 3.05 -7.64
CA ALA A 387 -16.54 1.69 -7.30
C ALA A 387 -17.20 1.14 -6.03
N TRP A 388 -17.36 1.94 -4.97
CA TRP A 388 -18.05 1.53 -3.76
C TRP A 388 -19.56 1.34 -3.98
N GLU A 389 -20.19 2.17 -4.82
CA GLU A 389 -21.60 2.00 -5.20
C GLU A 389 -21.80 0.65 -5.91
N GLU A 390 -20.93 0.29 -6.85
CA GLU A 390 -20.95 -1.03 -7.49
C GLU A 390 -20.72 -2.18 -6.50
N ILE A 391 -19.80 -2.02 -5.54
CA ILE A 391 -19.54 -3.02 -4.49
C ILE A 391 -20.79 -3.23 -3.63
N PHE A 392 -21.45 -2.16 -3.16
CA PHE A 392 -22.67 -2.27 -2.37
C PHE A 392 -23.87 -2.84 -3.15
N GLN A 393 -23.91 -2.65 -4.47
CA GLN A 393 -24.93 -3.28 -5.33
C GLN A 393 -24.73 -4.79 -5.46
N ARG A 394 -23.50 -5.29 -5.39
CA ARG A 394 -23.18 -6.72 -5.45
C ARG A 394 -23.45 -7.48 -4.14
N LEU A 395 -23.51 -6.80 -3.01
CA LEU A 395 -23.84 -7.34 -1.68
C LEU A 395 -25.35 -7.47 -1.45
#